data_c9a41296dae25b9bd6d8d148c4b26f33
#
_entry.id   c9a41296dae25b9bd6d8d148c4b26f33
#
_cell.length_a   1.000
_cell.length_b   1.000
_cell.length_c   1.000
_cell.angle_alpha   90.00
_cell.angle_beta   90.00
_cell.angle_gamma   90.00
#
_symmetry.space_group_name_H-M   'P 1'
#
loop_
_entity.id
_entity.type
_entity.pdbx_description
1 polymer ?
#
loop_
_entity_poly.entity_id
_entity_poly.type
_entity_poly.pdbx_seq_one_letter_code
_entity_poly.pdbx_strand_id
1 'polypeptide(L)'
;MAHRNLSQIVTAHRQLEGAGFAVYRPFPSTSLEMLDPFLMLDEKEPTDYQPGEAKGAPDHPHRGFETVSYVLEGETEHMDSLGNHGVIRKGDVQWMTAG
;
A
#
# COMPACT_ATOMS: atom_id res chain seq x y z
N MET A 1 27.96 19.88 0.62
CA MET A 1 26.62 19.27 0.65
C MET A 1 26.45 18.48 1.95
N ALA A 2 25.39 18.74 2.68
CA ALA A 2 25.12 18.04 3.91
C ALA A 2 24.56 16.64 3.62
N HIS A 3 25.05 15.64 4.33
CA HIS A 3 24.51 14.28 4.27
C HIS A 3 23.49 14.09 5.40
N ARG A 4 22.41 13.38 5.08
CA ARG A 4 21.43 12.96 6.09
C ARG A 4 21.86 11.60 6.63
N ASN A 5 21.95 11.52 7.93
CA ASN A 5 22.22 10.26 8.62
C ASN A 5 20.91 9.49 8.83
N LEU A 6 21.02 8.17 8.93
CA LEU A 6 19.90 7.36 9.36
C LEU A 6 19.59 7.68 10.83
N SER A 7 18.32 7.97 11.12
CA SER A 7 17.88 8.16 12.50
C SER A 7 17.31 6.86 13.08
N GLN A 8 16.75 6.01 12.26
CA GLN A 8 16.10 4.78 12.70
C GLN A 8 16.00 3.77 11.55
N ILE A 9 16.11 2.50 11.90
CA ILE A 9 15.81 1.39 11.00
C ILE A 9 14.67 0.60 11.63
N VAL A 10 13.59 0.39 10.88
CA VAL A 10 12.41 -0.35 11.35
C VAL A 10 12.24 -1.59 10.51
N THR A 11 12.16 -2.74 11.16
CA THR A 11 11.85 -4.00 10.48
C THR A 11 10.35 -4.10 10.29
N ALA A 12 9.92 -4.21 9.04
CA ALA A 12 8.50 -4.35 8.71
C ALA A 12 7.99 -5.74 9.12
N HIS A 13 6.77 -5.79 9.65
CA HIS A 13 6.11 -7.05 10.00
C HIS A 13 5.22 -7.50 8.86
N ARG A 14 5.29 -8.80 8.55
CA ARG A 14 4.40 -9.42 7.56
C ARG A 14 3.04 -9.68 8.20
N GLN A 15 1.99 -9.27 7.52
CA GLN A 15 0.60 -9.53 7.93
C GLN A 15 -0.31 -9.70 6.73
N LEU A 16 -1.47 -10.29 6.95
CA LEU A 16 -2.47 -10.49 5.92
C LEU A 16 -3.51 -9.38 5.98
N GLU A 17 -3.88 -8.88 4.81
CA GLU A 17 -4.87 -7.82 4.64
C GLU A 17 -5.91 -8.21 3.59
N GLY A 18 -7.03 -7.49 3.58
CA GLY A 18 -8.11 -7.73 2.63
C GLY A 18 -8.60 -9.17 2.70
N ALA A 19 -8.68 -9.84 1.56
CA ALA A 19 -9.11 -11.23 1.47
C ALA A 19 -7.96 -12.24 1.65
N GLY A 20 -6.82 -11.79 2.15
CA GLY A 20 -5.69 -12.67 2.47
C GLY A 20 -4.40 -12.41 1.71
N PHE A 21 -4.22 -11.23 1.13
CA PHE A 21 -2.92 -10.88 0.56
C PHE A 21 -1.95 -10.42 1.64
N ALA A 22 -0.65 -10.69 1.44
CA ALA A 22 0.37 -10.36 2.42
C ALA A 22 0.97 -8.98 2.17
N VAL A 23 1.20 -8.25 3.26
CA VAL A 23 1.91 -6.98 3.25
C VAL A 23 3.00 -6.98 4.31
N TYR A 24 4.02 -6.16 4.08
CA TYR A 24 5.04 -5.82 5.06
C TYR A 24 4.77 -4.39 5.52
N ARG A 25 4.56 -4.21 6.83
CA ARG A 25 4.17 -2.92 7.42
C ARG A 25 5.23 -2.42 8.38
N PRO A 26 6.01 -1.38 8.01
CA PRO A 26 6.95 -0.77 8.95
C PRO A 26 6.26 0.12 9.97
N PHE A 27 5.14 0.76 9.62
CA PHE A 27 4.34 1.52 10.57
C PHE A 27 2.85 1.54 10.14
N PRO A 28 1.89 1.65 11.09
CA PRO A 28 2.11 1.68 12.53
C PRO A 28 2.66 0.35 13.07
N SER A 29 3.55 0.44 14.03
CA SER A 29 4.14 -0.71 14.71
C SER A 29 4.53 -0.30 16.13
N THR A 30 5.00 -1.25 16.93
CA THR A 30 5.45 -0.95 18.31
C THR A 30 6.68 -0.04 18.33
N SER A 31 7.52 -0.09 17.32
CA SER A 31 8.74 0.73 17.24
C SER A 31 8.54 2.05 16.49
N LEU A 32 7.49 2.16 15.68
CA LEU A 32 7.19 3.38 14.94
C LEU A 32 5.69 3.48 14.73
N GLU A 33 5.04 4.38 15.46
CA GLU A 33 3.59 4.53 15.38
C GLU A 33 3.15 5.26 14.13
N MET A 34 3.86 6.32 13.76
CA MET A 34 3.53 7.17 12.61
C MET A 34 4.79 7.90 12.14
N LEU A 35 4.82 8.25 10.88
CA LEU A 35 5.89 9.08 10.32
C LEU A 35 5.24 10.25 9.59
N ASP A 36 4.96 11.33 10.34
CA ASP A 36 4.26 12.51 9.84
C ASP A 36 4.80 13.00 8.48
N PRO A 37 3.95 13.20 7.47
CA PRO A 37 2.48 13.15 7.51
C PRO A 37 1.86 11.78 7.23
N PHE A 38 2.65 10.73 7.20
CA PHE A 38 2.19 9.40 6.81
C PHE A 38 1.64 8.62 8.01
N LEU A 39 0.40 8.15 7.88
CA LEU A 39 -0.28 7.35 8.90
C LEU A 39 0.09 5.89 8.84
N MET A 40 0.37 5.38 7.64
CA MET A 40 0.62 3.97 7.39
C MET A 40 1.43 3.79 6.11
N LEU A 41 2.30 2.80 6.11
CA LEU A 41 3.00 2.34 4.92
C LEU A 41 2.87 0.82 4.84
N ASP A 42 2.47 0.32 3.69
CA ASP A 42 2.42 -1.11 3.41
C ASP A 42 3.12 -1.40 2.09
N GLU A 43 3.94 -2.43 2.08
CA GLU A 43 4.51 -3.00 0.86
C GLU A 43 3.84 -4.35 0.61
N LYS A 44 3.19 -4.50 -0.53
CA LYS A 44 2.63 -5.79 -0.92
C LYS A 44 3.73 -6.78 -1.25
N GLU A 45 3.61 -7.98 -0.70
CA GLU A 45 4.55 -9.05 -0.98
C GLU A 45 4.50 -9.40 -2.47
N PRO A 46 5.64 -9.46 -3.17
CA PRO A 46 5.67 -9.90 -4.56
C PRO A 46 5.11 -11.31 -4.68
N THR A 47 4.09 -11.48 -5.52
CA THR A 47 3.42 -12.76 -5.69
C THR A 47 2.98 -12.93 -7.13
N ASP A 48 3.29 -14.07 -7.72
CA ASP A 48 2.78 -14.46 -9.03
C ASP A 48 1.48 -15.24 -8.84
N TYR A 49 0.41 -14.72 -9.46
CA TYR A 49 -0.90 -15.34 -9.40
C TYR A 49 -1.24 -16.02 -10.72
N GLN A 50 -1.80 -17.21 -10.64
CA GLN A 50 -2.46 -17.84 -11.77
C GLN A 50 -3.82 -17.17 -11.99
N PRO A 51 -4.40 -17.26 -13.22
CA PRO A 51 -5.72 -16.69 -13.48
C PRO A 51 -6.76 -17.15 -12.43
N GLY A 52 -7.48 -16.18 -11.84
CA GLY A 52 -8.49 -16.44 -10.83
C GLY A 52 -7.97 -16.70 -9.41
N GLU A 53 -6.67 -16.69 -9.20
CA GLU A 53 -6.05 -17.00 -7.91
C GLU A 53 -5.92 -15.78 -7.00
N ALA A 54 -5.79 -14.60 -7.58
CA ALA A 54 -5.64 -13.37 -6.79
C ALA A 54 -6.91 -13.06 -5.99
N LYS A 55 -6.76 -12.84 -4.68
CA LYS A 55 -7.88 -12.61 -3.79
C LYS A 55 -8.30 -11.15 -3.70
N GLY A 56 -7.34 -10.23 -3.82
CA GLY A 56 -7.59 -8.81 -3.77
C GLY A 56 -8.12 -8.32 -2.42
N ALA A 57 -8.68 -7.11 -2.45
CA ALA A 57 -9.35 -6.52 -1.30
C ALA A 57 -10.81 -6.23 -1.69
N PRO A 58 -11.79 -6.61 -0.85
CA PRO A 58 -13.18 -6.27 -1.10
C PRO A 58 -13.40 -4.76 -0.96
N ASP A 59 -14.56 -4.30 -1.36
CA ASP A 59 -14.95 -2.90 -1.20
C ASP A 59 -14.81 -2.49 0.27
N HIS A 60 -14.14 -1.37 0.49
CA HIS A 60 -13.92 -0.84 1.82
C HIS A 60 -13.82 0.69 1.77
N PRO A 61 -14.30 1.37 2.82
CA PRO A 61 -14.27 2.83 2.84
C PRO A 61 -12.91 3.38 3.24
N HIS A 62 -12.61 4.57 2.74
CA HIS A 62 -11.54 5.43 3.25
C HIS A 62 -12.18 6.72 3.71
N ARG A 63 -11.78 7.26 4.84
CA ARG A 63 -12.37 8.47 5.38
C ARG A 63 -11.33 9.34 6.07
N GLY A 64 -11.24 10.59 5.62
CA GLY A 64 -10.42 11.59 6.25
C GLY A 64 -8.92 11.51 5.96
N PHE A 65 -8.51 10.73 4.97
CA PHE A 65 -7.10 10.63 4.57
C PHE A 65 -6.96 10.39 3.06
N GLU A 66 -5.76 10.49 2.58
CA GLU A 66 -5.43 10.21 1.19
C GLU A 66 -4.65 8.91 1.10
N THR A 67 -4.80 8.22 -0.03
CA THR A 67 -4.03 7.01 -0.31
C THR A 67 -3.15 7.21 -1.54
N VAL A 68 -1.93 6.73 -1.46
CA VAL A 68 -0.98 6.76 -2.57
C VAL A 68 -0.48 5.36 -2.80
N SER A 69 -0.61 4.88 -4.04
CA SER A 69 -0.07 3.59 -4.45
C SER A 69 1.03 3.82 -5.46
N TYR A 70 2.18 3.21 -5.24
CA TYR A 70 3.31 3.24 -6.16
C TYR A 70 3.69 1.81 -6.52
N VAL A 71 3.67 1.50 -7.82
CA VAL A 71 3.93 0.14 -8.30
C VAL A 71 5.40 0.01 -8.69
N LEU A 72 6.12 -0.82 -7.95
CA LEU A 72 7.53 -1.12 -8.21
C LEU A 72 7.68 -2.24 -9.24
N GLU A 73 6.85 -3.26 -9.16
CA GLU A 73 6.82 -4.39 -10.07
C GLU A 73 5.38 -4.88 -10.22
N GLY A 74 5.06 -5.43 -11.40
CA GLY A 74 3.74 -5.97 -11.66
C GLY A 74 2.70 -4.91 -11.97
N GLU A 75 1.45 -5.24 -11.69
CA GLU A 75 0.33 -4.34 -11.92
C GLU A 75 -0.77 -4.55 -10.88
N THR A 76 -1.54 -3.51 -10.65
CA THR A 76 -2.68 -3.51 -9.73
C THR A 76 -3.89 -2.91 -10.43
N GLU A 77 -5.01 -3.60 -10.35
CA GLU A 77 -6.31 -3.15 -10.84
C GLU A 77 -7.12 -2.59 -9.68
N HIS A 78 -7.82 -1.48 -9.92
CA HIS A 78 -8.69 -0.90 -8.90
C HIS A 78 -9.99 -0.40 -9.50
N MET A 79 -11.01 -0.26 -8.64
CA MET A 79 -12.31 0.31 -8.95
C MET A 79 -12.78 1.13 -7.76
N ASP A 80 -13.40 2.29 -8.01
CA ASP A 80 -13.93 3.14 -6.95
C ASP A 80 -15.47 3.18 -6.95
N SER A 81 -16.04 3.89 -5.97
CA SER A 81 -17.50 4.00 -5.81
C SER A 81 -18.19 4.78 -6.93
N LEU A 82 -17.44 5.55 -7.71
CA LEU A 82 -17.96 6.31 -8.83
C LEU A 82 -17.92 5.53 -10.14
N GLY A 83 -17.49 4.28 -10.11
CA GLY A 83 -17.35 3.44 -11.28
C GLY A 83 -16.05 3.64 -12.06
N ASN A 84 -15.13 4.44 -11.54
CA ASN A 84 -13.82 4.58 -12.15
C ASN A 84 -13.05 3.27 -11.99
N HIS A 85 -12.43 2.84 -13.07
CA HIS A 85 -11.68 1.60 -13.13
C HIS A 85 -10.35 1.85 -13.81
N GLY A 86 -9.29 1.27 -13.30
CA GLY A 86 -7.98 1.45 -13.89
C GLY A 86 -7.00 0.36 -13.49
N VAL A 87 -5.93 0.30 -14.25
CA VAL A 87 -4.79 -0.58 -13.99
C VAL A 87 -3.56 0.29 -13.86
N ILE A 88 -2.85 0.16 -12.75
CA ILE A 88 -1.57 0.84 -12.54
C ILE A 88 -0.45 -0.19 -12.65
N ARG A 89 0.61 0.17 -13.38
CA ARG A 89 1.72 -0.70 -13.74
C ARG A 89 3.02 -0.17 -13.16
N LYS A 90 4.08 -0.94 -13.33
CA LYS A 90 5.42 -0.56 -12.87
C LYS A 90 5.75 0.90 -13.20
N GLY A 91 6.13 1.65 -12.18
CA GLY A 91 6.45 3.07 -12.27
C GLY A 91 5.26 4.01 -12.16
N ASP A 92 4.03 3.49 -12.17
CA ASP A 92 2.82 4.31 -12.05
C ASP A 92 2.53 4.63 -10.59
N VAL A 93 1.90 5.78 -10.38
CA VAL A 93 1.43 6.24 -9.07
C VAL A 93 -0.05 6.54 -9.16
N GLN A 94 -0.80 6.08 -8.18
CA GLN A 94 -2.20 6.44 -8.01
C GLN A 94 -2.38 7.21 -6.71
N TRP A 95 -2.99 8.37 -6.81
CA TRP A 95 -3.32 9.20 -5.66
C TRP A 95 -4.83 9.34 -5.55
N MET A 96 -5.40 8.95 -4.42
CA MET A 96 -6.84 9.03 -4.17
C MET A 96 -7.11 9.87 -2.94
N THR A 97 -8.02 10.82 -3.07
CA THR A 97 -8.56 11.60 -1.94
C THR A 97 -9.82 10.90 -1.45
N ALA A 98 -9.87 10.61 -0.15
CA ALA A 98 -11.02 9.96 0.49
C ALA A 98 -12.18 10.96 0.71
N GLY A 99 -13.39 10.46 0.65
CA GLY A 99 -14.59 11.25 0.94
C GLY A 99 -15.73 11.11 -0.04
#